data_13b33ed937185054e21b29bd944ec6d6
#
_entry.id   13b33ed937185054e21b29bd944ec6d6
#
_cell.length_a   1.000
_cell.length_b   1.000
_cell.length_c   1.000
_cell.angle_alpha   90.00
_cell.angle_beta   90.00
_cell.angle_gamma   90.00
#
_symmetry.space_group_name_H-M   'P 1'
#
loop_
_entity.id
_entity.type
_entity.pdbx_description
1 polymer ?
#
loop_
_entity_poly.entity_id
_entity_poly.type
_entity_poly.pdbx_seq_one_letter_code
_entity_poly.pdbx_strand_id
1 'polypeptide(L)' 'DQAVDLVAREQKASTSFLQRHLQIGYNRAARIIDVMEAENMISSASQTGKREVLLNKK' A
#
# COMPACT_ATOMS: atom_id res chain seq x y z
N ASP A 1 2.39 -12.53 -0.31
CA ASP A 1 1.51 -11.65 -1.08
C ASP A 1 2.33 -10.59 -1.80
N GLN A 2 2.14 -10.50 -3.12
CA GLN A 2 2.94 -9.58 -3.93
C GLN A 2 2.79 -8.13 -3.51
N ALA A 3 1.58 -7.73 -3.15
CA ALA A 3 1.33 -6.35 -2.77
C ALA A 3 2.06 -6.00 -1.48
N VAL A 4 2.00 -6.89 -0.49
CA VAL A 4 2.68 -6.66 0.78
C VAL A 4 4.19 -6.62 0.57
N ASP A 5 4.72 -7.56 -0.20
CA ASP A 5 6.16 -7.59 -0.48
C ASP A 5 6.61 -6.32 -1.19
N LEU A 6 5.81 -5.87 -2.16
CA LEU A 6 6.15 -4.67 -2.93
C LEU A 6 6.16 -3.43 -2.03
N VAL A 7 5.15 -3.28 -1.21
CA VAL A 7 5.04 -2.14 -0.30
C VAL A 7 6.20 -2.14 0.69
N ALA A 8 6.53 -3.30 1.25
CA ALA A 8 7.61 -3.40 2.22
C ALA A 8 8.95 -3.09 1.58
N ARG A 9 9.17 -3.58 0.37
CA ARG A 9 10.44 -3.40 -0.32
C ARG A 9 10.64 -1.96 -0.76
N GLU A 10 9.59 -1.36 -1.34
CA GLU A 10 9.70 -0.01 -1.90
C GLU A 10 9.37 1.07 -0.88
N GLN A 11 8.79 0.69 0.25
CA GLN A 11 8.38 1.62 1.31
C GLN A 11 7.44 2.69 0.78
N LYS A 12 6.55 2.28 -0.12
CA LYS A 12 5.51 3.15 -0.69
C LYS A 12 4.18 2.45 -0.60
N ALA A 13 3.15 3.21 -0.25
CA ALA A 13 1.81 2.67 -0.09
C ALA A 13 0.80 3.63 -0.69
N SER A 14 0.60 3.55 -2.00
CA SER A 14 -0.42 4.34 -2.66
C SER A 14 -1.17 3.46 -3.64
N THR A 15 -2.43 3.83 -3.86
CA THR A 15 -3.27 3.09 -4.79
C THR A 15 -2.69 3.12 -6.19
N SER A 16 -2.22 4.29 -6.62
CA SER A 16 -1.63 4.44 -7.95
C SER A 16 -0.38 3.60 -8.12
N PHE A 17 0.43 3.54 -7.07
CA PHE A 17 1.66 2.76 -7.09
C PHE A 17 1.35 1.29 -7.29
N LEU A 18 0.41 0.75 -6.53
CA LEU A 18 0.04 -0.65 -6.66
C LEU A 18 -0.63 -0.94 -8.00
N GLN A 19 -1.50 -0.04 -8.44
CA GLN A 19 -2.17 -0.19 -9.72
C GLN A 19 -1.16 -0.35 -10.86
N ARG A 20 -0.14 0.48 -10.83
CA ARG A 20 0.87 0.49 -11.89
C ARG A 20 1.77 -0.73 -11.82
N HIS A 21 2.24 -1.07 -10.64
CA HIS A 21 3.23 -2.14 -10.49
C HIS A 21 2.61 -3.53 -10.61
N LEU A 22 1.39 -3.69 -10.13
CA LEU A 22 0.72 -4.97 -10.17
C LEU A 22 -0.17 -5.12 -11.41
N GLN A 23 -0.33 -4.04 -12.18
CA GLN A 23 -1.16 -4.02 -13.38
C GLN A 23 -2.58 -4.49 -13.09
N ILE A 24 -3.16 -3.92 -12.03
CA ILE A 24 -4.52 -4.22 -11.62
C ILE A 24 -5.36 -2.96 -11.71
N GLY A 25 -6.68 -3.11 -11.65
CA GLY A 25 -7.58 -2.00 -11.70
C GLY A 25 -7.51 -1.15 -10.43
N TYR A 26 -7.98 0.09 -10.54
CA TYR A 26 -7.95 1.01 -9.41
C TYR A 26 -8.71 0.48 -8.21
N ASN A 27 -9.91 -0.06 -8.44
CA ASN A 27 -10.73 -0.54 -7.34
C ASN A 27 -10.02 -1.66 -6.57
N ARG A 28 -9.33 -2.52 -7.30
CA ARG A 28 -8.61 -3.62 -6.66
C ARG A 28 -7.43 -3.10 -5.85
N ALA A 29 -6.71 -2.14 -6.41
CA ALA A 29 -5.58 -1.55 -5.71
C ALA A 29 -6.05 -0.83 -4.45
N ALA A 30 -7.16 -0.09 -4.53
CA ALA A 30 -7.71 0.61 -3.39
C ALA A 30 -8.11 -0.37 -2.29
N ARG A 31 -8.68 -1.51 -2.68
CA ARG A 31 -9.08 -2.53 -1.70
C ARG A 31 -7.87 -3.11 -0.98
N ILE A 32 -6.79 -3.34 -1.71
CA ILE A 32 -5.57 -3.85 -1.10
C ILE A 32 -5.04 -2.84 -0.08
N ILE A 33 -5.06 -1.57 -0.42
CA ILE A 33 -4.62 -0.52 0.49
C ILE A 33 -5.50 -0.50 1.74
N ASP A 34 -6.82 -0.64 1.58
CA ASP A 34 -7.73 -0.65 2.72
C ASP A 34 -7.44 -1.83 3.65
N VAL A 35 -7.18 -3.00 3.07
CA VAL A 35 -6.88 -4.18 3.87
C VAL A 35 -5.57 -3.98 4.62
N MET A 36 -4.55 -3.43 3.96
CA MET A 36 -3.28 -3.18 4.62
C MET A 36 -3.43 -2.20 5.79
N GLU A 37 -4.26 -1.18 5.61
CA GLU A 37 -4.51 -0.24 6.68
C GLU A 37 -5.22 -0.91 7.85
N ALA A 38 -6.20 -1.75 7.57
CA ALA A 38 -6.93 -2.47 8.61
C ALA A 38 -6.03 -3.42 9.37
N GLU A 39 -5.00 -3.96 8.71
CA GLU A 39 -4.05 -4.87 9.34
C GLU A 39 -2.86 -4.14 9.97
N ASN A 40 -2.89 -2.81 9.96
CA ASN A 40 -1.82 -1.98 10.52
C ASN A 40 -0.49 -2.16 9.80
N MET A 41 -0.54 -2.50 8.53
CA MET A 41 0.65 -2.59 7.71
C MET A 41 1.07 -1.23 7.19
N ILE A 42 0.12 -0.33 7.04
CA ILE A 42 0.36 1.05 6.62
C ILE A 42 -0.52 1.96 7.46
N SER A 43 -0.12 3.21 7.59
CA SER A 43 -0.89 4.18 8.33
C SER A 43 -2.03 4.73 7.48
N SER A 44 -2.98 5.40 8.14
CA SER A 44 -4.01 6.13 7.43
C SER A 44 -3.38 7.29 6.67
N ALA A 45 -4.06 7.73 5.61
CA ALA A 45 -3.57 8.87 4.85
C ALA A 45 -3.49 10.10 5.77
N SER A 46 -2.35 10.78 5.74
CA SER A 46 -2.16 11.99 6.51
C SER A 46 -2.89 13.14 5.81
N GLN A 47 -2.82 14.33 6.43
CA GLN A 47 -3.41 15.51 5.82
C GLN A 47 -2.79 15.84 4.47
N THR A 48 -1.56 15.42 4.26
CA THR A 48 -0.89 15.61 2.97
C THR A 48 -1.16 14.49 2.00
N GLY A 49 -1.97 13.51 2.41
CA GLY A 49 -2.32 12.39 1.56
C GLY A 49 -1.29 11.29 1.53
N LYS A 50 -0.25 11.40 2.32
CA LYS A 50 0.80 10.39 2.35
C LYS A 50 0.52 9.35 3.44
N ARG A 51 0.86 8.12 3.14
CA ARG A 51 0.78 7.03 4.11
C ARG A 51 2.18 6.55 4.43
N GLU A 52 2.39 6.15 5.66
CA GLU A 52 3.66 5.57 6.07
C GLU A 52 3.55 4.06 6.03
N VAL A 53 4.63 3.42 5.60
CA VAL A 53 4.70 1.97 5.61
C VAL A 53 5.19 1.54 6.98
N LEU A 54 4.35 0.74 7.65
CA LEU A 54 4.64 0.27 9.00
C LEU A 54 5.32 -1.09 9.00
N LEU A 55 5.46 -1.68 7.82
CA LEU A 55 6.12 -2.98 7.67
C LEU A 55 7.62 -2.83 7.78
N ASN A 56 8.23 -3.74 8.50
CA ASN A 56 9.68 -3.77 8.59
C ASN A 56 10.23 -4.49 7.37
N LYS A 57 11.23 -3.86 6.79
CA LYS A 57 11.91 -4.44 5.65
C LYS A 57 12.97 -5.42 6.14
N LYS A 58 12.98 -6.56 5.57
CA LYS A 58 14.00 -7.56 5.90
C LYS A 58 14.86 -7.89 4.71
#